data_4e535f7dcc3e2f979be6b25d36f9576c
#
_entry.id   4e535f7dcc3e2f979be6b25d36f9576c
#
_cell.length_a   1.000
_cell.length_b   1.000
_cell.length_c   1.000
_cell.angle_alpha   90.00
_cell.angle_beta   90.00
_cell.angle_gamma   90.00
#
_symmetry.space_group_name_H-M   'P 1'
#
loop_
_entity.id
_entity.type
_entity.pdbx_description
1 polymer ?
#
loop_
_entity_poly.entity_id
_entity_poly.type
_entity_poly.pdbx_seq_one_letter_code
_entity_poly.pdbx_strand_id
1 'polypeptide(L)'
;DFIEMRETYFKDKLKAGKSKSEDTLKATVNLRLSKIIAFFKWLQVKGIINENRAIDIKFKDKRSDNDKRGTFTNEQCHRILDLIHEGFSCNNSKRRTYGDDGESLVQQLIVLGMFTGARIAELQDLAKEDFLCDANGAPKGIYIHGAVKNSASERLIPLGDFPKWFKLDLSLFRTCRNEDYKYFTKDTLGKEVNKTIKKIIPEALEDNLTFHSFRHSFETRASKYENINTTHIDQITGHAFKDTGRKIYLAKNKNLG
;
A
#
# COMPACT_ATOMS: atom_id res chain seq x y z
N ASP A 1 -3.75 13.70 -34.55
CA ASP A 1 -2.55 13.98 -33.75
C ASP A 1 -2.76 13.48 -32.32
N PHE A 2 -1.74 12.83 -31.73
CA PHE A 2 -1.80 12.32 -30.36
C PHE A 2 -1.94 13.41 -29.30
N ILE A 3 -1.39 14.58 -29.56
CA ILE A 3 -1.49 15.74 -28.65
C ILE A 3 -2.93 16.25 -28.66
N GLU A 4 -3.55 16.39 -29.81
CA GLU A 4 -4.94 16.81 -29.95
C GLU A 4 -5.91 15.80 -29.28
N MET A 5 -5.69 14.50 -29.50
CA MET A 5 -6.43 13.43 -28.84
C MET A 5 -6.29 13.53 -27.31
N ARG A 6 -5.08 13.77 -26.80
CA ARG A 6 -4.82 13.95 -25.35
C ARG A 6 -5.60 15.15 -24.80
N GLU A 7 -5.54 16.30 -25.47
CA GLU A 7 -6.22 17.53 -25.04
C GLU A 7 -7.74 17.38 -25.05
N THR A 8 -8.27 16.77 -26.11
CA THR A 8 -9.71 16.51 -26.22
C THR A 8 -10.17 15.59 -25.09
N TYR A 9 -9.47 14.47 -24.89
CA TYR A 9 -9.81 13.53 -23.81
C TYR A 9 -9.70 14.18 -22.42
N PHE A 10 -8.69 15.02 -22.20
CA PHE A 10 -8.52 15.74 -20.94
C PHE A 10 -9.69 16.73 -20.70
N LYS A 11 -10.04 17.54 -21.70
CA LYS A 11 -11.16 18.49 -21.63
C LYS A 11 -12.50 17.79 -21.35
N ASP A 12 -12.76 16.65 -22.00
CA ASP A 12 -14.00 15.88 -21.79
C ASP A 12 -14.07 15.34 -20.36
N LYS A 13 -12.95 14.86 -19.81
CA LYS A 13 -12.89 14.38 -18.43
C LYS A 13 -13.01 15.51 -17.41
N LEU A 14 -12.46 16.67 -17.70
CA LEU A 14 -12.61 17.87 -16.86
C LEU A 14 -14.06 18.31 -16.79
N LYS A 15 -14.76 18.39 -17.95
CA LYS A 15 -16.19 18.71 -18.03
C LYS A 15 -17.06 17.70 -17.28
N ALA A 16 -16.69 16.43 -17.28
CA ALA A 16 -17.44 15.38 -16.58
C ALA A 16 -17.36 15.45 -15.06
N GLY A 17 -16.56 16.37 -14.46
CA GLY A 17 -16.54 16.69 -13.03
C GLY A 17 -16.11 15.55 -12.09
N LYS A 18 -15.52 14.47 -12.62
CA LYS A 18 -15.17 13.26 -11.85
C LYS A 18 -13.80 13.32 -11.14
N SER A 19 -13.02 14.37 -11.34
CA SER A 19 -11.69 14.51 -10.75
C SER A 19 -11.67 15.58 -9.66
N LYS A 20 -10.96 15.28 -8.56
CA LYS A 20 -10.79 16.19 -7.42
C LYS A 20 -9.90 17.40 -7.73
N SER A 21 -8.97 17.26 -8.68
CA SER A 21 -8.07 18.33 -9.13
C SER A 21 -7.59 18.08 -10.55
N GLU A 22 -7.17 19.14 -11.23
CA GLU A 22 -6.60 19.09 -12.58
C GLU A 22 -5.34 18.22 -12.63
N ASP A 23 -4.46 18.30 -11.63
CA ASP A 23 -3.25 17.50 -11.57
C ASP A 23 -3.52 16.01 -11.37
N THR A 24 -4.55 15.66 -10.59
CA THR A 24 -5.00 14.27 -10.45
C THR A 24 -5.53 13.73 -11.78
N LEU A 25 -6.23 14.58 -12.53
CA LEU A 25 -6.73 14.21 -13.86
C LEU A 25 -5.56 14.02 -14.84
N LYS A 26 -4.59 14.95 -14.87
CA LYS A 26 -3.36 14.83 -15.69
C LYS A 26 -2.62 13.52 -15.40
N ALA A 27 -2.45 13.16 -14.13
CA ALA A 27 -1.82 11.89 -13.73
C ALA A 27 -2.60 10.67 -14.25
N THR A 28 -3.93 10.71 -14.17
CA THR A 28 -4.79 9.64 -14.69
C THR A 28 -4.70 9.51 -16.20
N VAL A 29 -4.68 10.62 -16.92
CA VAL A 29 -4.49 10.64 -18.39
C VAL A 29 -3.11 10.11 -18.74
N ASN A 30 -2.05 10.55 -18.05
CA ASN A 30 -0.68 10.07 -18.25
C ASN A 30 -0.53 8.57 -18.07
N LEU A 31 -1.26 7.96 -17.13
CA LEU A 31 -1.27 6.51 -16.95
C LEU A 31 -1.80 5.78 -18.19
N ARG A 32 -2.83 6.32 -18.83
CA ARG A 32 -3.39 5.76 -20.08
C ARG A 32 -2.45 5.98 -21.25
N LEU A 33 -1.89 7.18 -21.37
CA LEU A 33 -0.90 7.51 -22.40
C LEU A 33 0.35 6.63 -22.30
N SER A 34 0.75 6.22 -21.09
CA SER A 34 1.87 5.29 -20.91
C SER A 34 1.66 3.96 -21.62
N LYS A 35 0.41 3.45 -21.68
CA LYS A 35 0.08 2.21 -22.39
C LYS A 35 0.19 2.40 -23.90
N ILE A 36 -0.23 3.56 -24.42
CA ILE A 36 -0.10 3.92 -25.84
C ILE A 36 1.38 4.02 -26.22
N ILE A 37 2.18 4.75 -25.43
CA ILE A 37 3.62 4.87 -25.65
C ILE A 37 4.29 3.50 -25.67
N ALA A 38 3.96 2.62 -24.72
CA ALA A 38 4.52 1.28 -24.65
C ALA A 38 4.14 0.44 -25.87
N PHE A 39 2.91 0.55 -26.35
CA PHE A 39 2.45 -0.14 -27.57
C PHE A 39 3.20 0.33 -28.81
N PHE A 40 3.33 1.65 -29.01
CA PHE A 40 4.08 2.19 -30.15
C PHE A 40 5.57 1.86 -30.07
N LYS A 41 6.17 1.84 -28.85
CA LYS A 41 7.53 1.36 -28.66
C LYS A 41 7.68 -0.10 -29.05
N TRP A 42 6.72 -0.94 -28.73
CA TRP A 42 6.71 -2.35 -29.13
C TRP A 42 6.62 -2.50 -30.67
N LEU A 43 5.73 -1.73 -31.34
CA LEU A 43 5.62 -1.73 -32.80
C LEU A 43 6.95 -1.33 -33.45
N GLN A 44 7.65 -0.34 -32.92
CA GLN A 44 8.97 0.11 -33.40
C GLN A 44 10.03 -0.99 -33.22
N VAL A 45 10.07 -1.62 -32.04
CA VAL A 45 11.00 -2.73 -31.77
C VAL A 45 10.74 -3.93 -32.71
N LYS A 46 9.48 -4.16 -33.10
CA LYS A 46 9.11 -5.19 -34.09
C LYS A 46 9.34 -4.81 -35.53
N GLY A 47 9.81 -3.59 -35.82
CA GLY A 47 10.03 -3.11 -37.18
C GLY A 47 8.74 -2.84 -37.98
N ILE A 48 7.57 -2.79 -37.31
CA ILE A 48 6.27 -2.53 -37.96
C ILE A 48 6.15 -1.04 -38.30
N ILE A 49 6.74 -0.17 -37.47
CA ILE A 49 6.84 1.27 -37.70
C ILE A 49 8.28 1.70 -37.56
N ASN A 50 8.68 2.70 -38.35
CA ASN A 50 10.04 3.24 -38.31
C ASN A 50 10.25 4.21 -37.15
N GLU A 51 9.22 4.93 -36.74
CA GLU A 51 9.30 5.99 -35.74
C GLU A 51 8.14 5.89 -34.75
N ASN A 52 8.46 6.08 -33.46
CA ASN A 52 7.45 6.17 -32.40
C ASN A 52 6.98 7.62 -32.23
N ARG A 53 5.87 7.97 -32.90
CA ARG A 53 5.26 9.30 -32.79
C ARG A 53 4.51 9.56 -31.49
N ALA A 54 4.43 8.58 -30.60
CA ALA A 54 3.79 8.70 -29.28
C ALA A 54 4.80 9.09 -28.18
N ILE A 55 6.02 9.47 -28.53
CA ILE A 55 7.01 10.01 -27.57
C ILE A 55 6.54 11.39 -27.11
N ASP A 56 6.73 11.72 -25.82
CA ASP A 56 6.47 13.03 -25.20
C ASP A 56 5.02 13.53 -25.22
N ILE A 57 4.06 12.64 -25.44
CA ILE A 57 2.63 13.02 -25.39
C ILE A 57 2.08 13.19 -23.97
N LYS A 58 2.85 12.92 -22.93
CA LYS A 58 2.40 13.07 -21.54
C LYS A 58 2.36 14.54 -21.11
N PHE A 59 1.41 14.84 -20.21
CA PHE A 59 1.45 16.10 -19.47
C PHE A 59 2.65 16.11 -18.52
N LYS A 60 3.32 17.25 -18.40
CA LYS A 60 4.38 17.45 -17.38
C LYS A 60 3.71 17.45 -16.01
N ASP A 61 4.11 16.53 -15.14
CA ASP A 61 3.71 16.51 -13.73
C ASP A 61 4.74 17.31 -12.94
N LYS A 62 4.32 18.45 -12.39
CA LYS A 62 5.17 19.35 -11.63
C LYS A 62 5.25 18.99 -10.15
N ARG A 63 4.42 18.04 -9.68
CA ARG A 63 4.37 17.65 -8.27
C ARG A 63 5.61 16.83 -7.91
N SER A 64 6.21 17.13 -6.77
CA SER A 64 7.23 16.26 -6.17
C SER A 64 6.60 14.92 -5.75
N ASP A 65 7.42 13.90 -5.50
CA ASP A 65 6.89 12.62 -5.02
C ASP A 65 6.27 12.74 -3.62
N ASN A 66 6.75 13.69 -2.81
CA ASN A 66 6.17 14.02 -1.52
C ASN A 66 4.78 14.68 -1.65
N ASP A 67 4.57 15.53 -2.68
CA ASP A 67 3.26 16.16 -2.93
C ASP A 67 2.22 15.16 -3.44
N LYS A 68 2.67 14.05 -4.01
CA LYS A 68 1.79 12.99 -4.52
C LYS A 68 1.24 12.09 -3.41
N ARG A 69 1.95 11.98 -2.29
CA ARG A 69 1.63 11.04 -1.21
C ARG A 69 2.00 11.64 0.13
N GLY A 70 0.98 11.96 0.93
CA GLY A 70 1.18 12.41 2.30
C GLY A 70 1.77 11.33 3.21
N THR A 71 2.38 11.77 4.30
CA THR A 71 2.84 10.93 5.41
C THR A 71 2.06 11.30 6.67
N PHE A 72 1.72 10.31 7.50
CA PHE A 72 1.12 10.58 8.80
C PHE A 72 2.13 11.22 9.74
N THR A 73 1.71 12.25 10.46
CA THR A 73 2.50 12.80 11.56
C THR A 73 2.47 11.86 12.78
N ASN A 74 3.34 12.08 13.75
CA ASN A 74 3.34 11.30 14.98
C ASN A 74 2.02 11.50 15.74
N GLU A 75 1.51 12.73 15.79
CA GLU A 75 0.24 13.09 16.44
C GLU A 75 -0.93 12.36 15.80
N GLN A 76 -0.97 12.30 14.47
CA GLN A 76 -1.99 11.55 13.74
C GLN A 76 -1.90 10.04 14.02
N CYS A 77 -0.68 9.49 14.10
CA CYS A 77 -0.47 8.09 14.47
C CYS A 77 -0.94 7.80 15.89
N HIS A 78 -0.60 8.64 16.87
CA HIS A 78 -1.06 8.49 18.25
C HIS A 78 -2.58 8.58 18.33
N ARG A 79 -3.19 9.58 17.70
CA ARG A 79 -4.65 9.72 17.65
C ARG A 79 -5.36 8.49 17.06
N ILE A 80 -4.79 7.85 16.03
CA ILE A 80 -5.33 6.60 15.50
C ILE A 80 -5.27 5.49 16.56
N LEU A 81 -4.13 5.36 17.25
CA LEU A 81 -3.95 4.32 18.28
C LEU A 81 -4.87 4.55 19.47
N ASP A 82 -5.00 5.79 19.95
CA ASP A 82 -5.84 6.17 21.08
C ASP A 82 -7.31 5.87 20.78
N LEU A 83 -7.81 6.27 19.61
CA LEU A 83 -9.19 6.01 19.22
C LEU A 83 -9.48 4.51 19.02
N ILE A 84 -8.53 3.73 18.51
CA ILE A 84 -8.67 2.27 18.44
C ILE A 84 -8.71 1.68 19.85
N HIS A 85 -7.87 2.15 20.77
CA HIS A 85 -7.83 1.72 22.15
C HIS A 85 -9.13 2.03 22.91
N GLU A 86 -9.72 3.19 22.67
CA GLU A 86 -11.00 3.64 23.24
C GLU A 86 -12.21 2.92 22.64
N GLY A 87 -12.00 2.00 21.69
CA GLY A 87 -13.09 1.25 21.05
C GLY A 87 -13.87 2.08 20.02
N PHE A 88 -13.18 2.97 19.28
CA PHE A 88 -13.82 3.74 18.22
C PHE A 88 -14.53 2.83 17.22
N SER A 89 -15.85 3.00 17.12
CA SER A 89 -16.65 2.27 16.14
C SER A 89 -16.85 3.08 14.85
N CYS A 90 -16.54 2.44 13.72
CA CYS A 90 -16.80 3.00 12.39
C CYS A 90 -18.26 2.84 11.96
N ASN A 91 -19.03 2.06 12.70
CA ASN A 91 -20.39 1.67 12.35
C ASN A 91 -21.44 2.70 12.77
N ASN A 92 -21.42 3.91 12.17
CA ASN A 92 -22.50 4.90 12.31
C ASN A 92 -23.71 4.63 11.40
N SER A 93 -23.73 3.55 10.63
CA SER A 93 -24.86 3.22 9.77
C SER A 93 -25.72 2.13 10.41
N LYS A 94 -27.04 2.30 10.32
CA LYS A 94 -28.09 1.37 10.78
C LYS A 94 -28.00 -0.05 10.14
N ARG A 95 -27.00 -0.32 9.31
CA ARG A 95 -26.65 -1.63 8.77
C ARG A 95 -25.20 -1.95 9.14
N ARG A 96 -25.03 -2.72 10.21
CA ARG A 96 -23.76 -3.42 10.47
C ARG A 96 -23.55 -4.43 9.33
N THR A 97 -22.67 -4.09 8.41
CA THR A 97 -22.41 -4.94 7.24
C THR A 97 -21.51 -6.12 7.61
N TYR A 98 -20.71 -6.02 8.69
CA TYR A 98 -19.67 -7.00 9.04
C TYR A 98 -19.45 -7.26 10.53
N GLY A 99 -20.35 -6.83 11.41
CA GLY A 99 -20.25 -7.12 12.84
C GLY A 99 -18.97 -6.62 13.54
N ASP A 100 -18.84 -6.96 14.80
CA ASP A 100 -17.73 -6.48 15.66
C ASP A 100 -16.39 -7.11 15.24
N ASP A 101 -16.36 -8.38 14.82
CA ASP A 101 -15.14 -9.05 14.34
C ASP A 101 -14.58 -8.40 13.07
N GLY A 102 -15.44 -7.99 12.13
CA GLY A 102 -15.00 -7.30 10.91
C GLY A 102 -14.41 -5.93 11.20
N GLU A 103 -14.95 -5.19 12.18
CA GLU A 103 -14.41 -3.93 12.65
C GLU A 103 -13.06 -4.14 13.34
N SER A 104 -12.95 -5.14 14.20
CA SER A 104 -11.71 -5.51 14.87
C SER A 104 -10.63 -5.90 13.87
N LEU A 105 -10.96 -6.65 12.81
CA LEU A 105 -10.02 -6.97 11.73
C LEU A 105 -9.50 -5.71 11.05
N VAL A 106 -10.37 -4.75 10.70
CA VAL A 106 -9.98 -3.48 10.07
C VAL A 106 -9.01 -2.71 10.96
N GLN A 107 -9.30 -2.63 12.26
CA GLN A 107 -8.43 -1.96 13.24
C GLN A 107 -7.07 -2.65 13.34
N GLN A 108 -7.01 -3.97 13.38
CA GLN A 108 -5.76 -4.73 13.43
C GLN A 108 -4.92 -4.53 12.16
N LEU A 109 -5.54 -4.49 10.99
CA LEU A 109 -4.82 -4.18 9.75
C LEU A 109 -4.24 -2.76 9.74
N ILE A 110 -4.94 -1.78 10.32
CA ILE A 110 -4.43 -0.42 10.48
C ILE A 110 -3.17 -0.41 11.36
N VAL A 111 -3.23 -1.05 12.53
CA VAL A 111 -2.09 -1.14 13.45
C VAL A 111 -0.93 -1.89 12.79
N LEU A 112 -1.19 -3.04 12.18
CA LEU A 112 -0.14 -3.78 11.45
C LEU A 112 0.50 -2.93 10.35
N GLY A 113 -0.29 -2.20 9.56
CA GLY A 113 0.24 -1.31 8.52
C GLY A 113 1.13 -0.20 9.07
N MET A 114 0.76 0.36 10.22
CA MET A 114 1.53 1.41 10.91
C MET A 114 2.88 0.91 11.42
N PHE A 115 2.92 -0.29 11.98
CA PHE A 115 4.13 -0.86 12.61
C PHE A 115 5.02 -1.63 11.66
N THR A 116 4.52 -2.09 10.52
CA THR A 116 5.28 -2.91 9.56
C THR A 116 5.61 -2.21 8.25
N GLY A 117 4.87 -1.16 7.90
CA GLY A 117 4.95 -0.54 6.58
C GLY A 117 4.55 -1.49 5.43
N ALA A 118 3.91 -2.63 5.71
CA ALA A 118 3.45 -3.56 4.69
C ALA A 118 2.33 -2.94 3.82
N ARG A 119 2.19 -3.42 2.59
CA ARG A 119 1.11 -2.95 1.70
C ARG A 119 -0.23 -3.54 2.14
N ILE A 120 -1.31 -2.79 1.93
CA ILE A 120 -2.65 -3.28 2.28
C ILE A 120 -2.96 -4.62 1.59
N ALA A 121 -2.58 -4.77 0.33
CA ALA A 121 -2.81 -6.02 -0.40
C ALA A 121 -2.02 -7.20 0.20
N GLU A 122 -0.85 -6.97 0.78
CA GLU A 122 -0.05 -7.98 1.46
C GLU A 122 -0.73 -8.41 2.77
N LEU A 123 -1.19 -7.43 3.57
CA LEU A 123 -1.88 -7.72 4.83
C LEU A 123 -3.28 -8.33 4.62
N GLN A 124 -3.97 -7.96 3.55
CA GLN A 124 -5.24 -8.58 3.16
C GLN A 124 -5.09 -10.04 2.71
N ASP A 125 -3.89 -10.43 2.32
CA ASP A 125 -3.61 -11.79 1.86
C ASP A 125 -3.14 -12.72 2.98
N LEU A 126 -2.96 -12.20 4.20
CA LEU A 126 -2.52 -12.97 5.36
C LEU A 126 -3.57 -14.00 5.79
N ALA A 127 -3.06 -15.17 6.16
CA ALA A 127 -3.76 -16.22 6.87
C ALA A 127 -3.04 -16.51 8.21
N LYS A 128 -3.64 -17.28 9.09
CA LYS A 128 -3.04 -17.66 10.38
C LYS A 128 -1.68 -18.34 10.22
N GLU A 129 -1.52 -19.13 9.18
CA GLU A 129 -0.27 -19.85 8.85
C GLU A 129 0.90 -18.94 8.50
N ASP A 130 0.62 -17.66 8.17
CA ASP A 130 1.65 -16.67 7.82
C ASP A 130 2.26 -15.98 9.03
N PHE A 131 1.70 -16.20 10.21
CA PHE A 131 2.21 -15.64 11.45
C PHE A 131 3.18 -16.61 12.12
N LEU A 132 4.41 -16.17 12.31
CA LEU A 132 5.41 -16.88 13.09
C LEU A 132 5.22 -16.55 14.57
N CYS A 133 4.85 -17.55 15.35
CA CYS A 133 4.59 -17.43 16.78
C CYS A 133 5.72 -18.01 17.61
N ASP A 134 5.94 -17.47 18.80
CA ASP A 134 6.84 -18.06 19.80
C ASP A 134 6.17 -19.28 20.48
N ALA A 135 6.91 -19.90 21.42
CA ALA A 135 6.43 -21.07 22.16
C ALA A 135 5.14 -20.82 22.97
N ASN A 136 4.81 -19.56 23.25
CA ASN A 136 3.60 -19.18 23.97
C ASN A 136 2.44 -18.82 23.01
N GLY A 137 2.64 -18.98 21.71
CA GLY A 137 1.67 -18.61 20.68
C GLY A 137 1.62 -17.12 20.35
N ALA A 138 2.53 -16.30 20.88
CA ALA A 138 2.57 -14.86 20.59
C ALA A 138 3.22 -14.62 19.22
N PRO A 139 2.58 -13.87 18.31
CA PRO A 139 3.14 -13.59 16.98
C PRO A 139 4.38 -12.71 17.07
N LYS A 140 5.46 -13.16 16.46
CA LYS A 140 6.80 -12.52 16.40
C LYS A 140 7.21 -12.11 15.00
N GLY A 141 6.52 -12.58 13.99
CA GLY A 141 6.80 -12.24 12.60
C GLY A 141 5.64 -12.54 11.68
N ILE A 142 5.68 -11.94 10.50
CA ILE A 142 4.72 -12.18 9.43
C ILE A 142 5.51 -12.56 8.18
N TYR A 143 5.17 -13.68 7.59
CA TYR A 143 5.71 -14.07 6.30
C TYR A 143 4.84 -13.52 5.18
N ILE A 144 5.39 -12.60 4.40
CA ILE A 144 4.74 -12.05 3.22
C ILE A 144 5.14 -12.89 2.01
N HIS A 145 4.16 -13.48 1.37
CA HIS A 145 4.38 -14.20 0.12
C HIS A 145 4.48 -13.24 -1.05
N GLY A 146 5.42 -13.50 -1.93
CA GLY A 146 5.58 -12.73 -3.17
C GLY A 146 4.34 -12.84 -4.05
N ALA A 147 3.83 -11.72 -4.56
CA ALA A 147 2.92 -11.78 -5.69
C ALA A 147 3.64 -12.44 -6.88
N VAL A 148 2.92 -13.25 -7.66
CA VAL A 148 3.44 -14.04 -8.80
C VAL A 148 4.32 -13.23 -9.77
N LYS A 149 4.22 -11.90 -9.75
CA LYS A 149 4.98 -10.99 -10.63
C LYS A 149 6.33 -10.51 -10.10
N ASN A 150 6.61 -10.61 -8.79
CA ASN A 150 7.87 -10.11 -8.20
C ASN A 150 8.31 -11.00 -7.03
N SER A 151 9.23 -11.90 -7.26
CA SER A 151 9.91 -12.70 -6.22
C SER A 151 10.61 -11.84 -5.14
N ALA A 152 10.88 -10.56 -5.43
CA ALA A 152 11.48 -9.62 -4.48
C ALA A 152 10.54 -9.17 -3.34
N SER A 153 9.23 -9.47 -3.42
CA SER A 153 8.27 -9.13 -2.37
C SER A 153 8.14 -10.20 -1.29
N GLU A 154 8.68 -11.41 -1.52
CA GLU A 154 8.69 -12.48 -0.52
C GLU A 154 9.67 -12.16 0.60
N ARG A 155 9.18 -12.10 1.83
CA ARG A 155 9.98 -11.69 2.98
C ARG A 155 9.34 -11.99 4.31
N LEU A 156 10.17 -12.10 5.33
CA LEU A 156 9.76 -12.10 6.73
C LEU A 156 9.81 -10.66 7.26
N ILE A 157 8.73 -10.22 7.87
CA ILE A 157 8.66 -8.96 8.62
C ILE A 157 8.64 -9.31 10.10
N PRO A 158 9.69 -8.95 10.88
CA PRO A 158 9.67 -9.14 12.31
C PRO A 158 8.61 -8.20 12.92
N LEU A 159 7.84 -8.72 13.86
CA LEU A 159 6.93 -7.91 14.66
C LEU A 159 7.67 -7.45 15.91
N GLY A 160 7.80 -6.14 16.04
CA GLY A 160 8.30 -5.50 17.25
C GLY A 160 7.23 -5.42 18.34
N ASP A 161 7.54 -4.67 19.39
CA ASP A 161 6.58 -4.44 20.47
C ASP A 161 5.46 -3.51 20.01
N PHE A 162 4.25 -3.99 20.13
CA PHE A 162 3.04 -3.19 20.01
C PHE A 162 2.75 -2.45 21.33
N PRO A 163 1.87 -1.44 21.32
CA PRO A 163 1.36 -0.87 22.56
C PRO A 163 0.83 -1.97 23.49
N LYS A 164 1.07 -1.87 24.81
CA LYS A 164 0.74 -2.92 25.79
C LYS A 164 -0.72 -3.36 25.78
N TRP A 165 -1.62 -2.47 25.38
CA TRP A 165 -3.05 -2.73 25.28
C TRP A 165 -3.42 -3.48 24.00
N PHE A 166 -2.60 -3.39 22.93
CA PHE A 166 -2.90 -4.04 21.66
C PHE A 166 -2.48 -5.50 21.67
N LYS A 167 -3.45 -6.37 21.42
CA LYS A 167 -3.22 -7.80 21.22
C LYS A 167 -3.63 -8.17 19.82
N LEU A 168 -2.69 -8.72 19.06
CA LEU A 168 -2.96 -9.23 17.72
C LEU A 168 -3.79 -10.53 17.85
N ASP A 169 -5.05 -10.46 17.45
CA ASP A 169 -5.97 -11.60 17.49
C ASP A 169 -5.95 -12.35 16.16
N LEU A 170 -5.26 -13.47 16.14
CA LEU A 170 -5.14 -14.30 14.95
C LEU A 170 -6.46 -15.00 14.58
N SER A 171 -7.47 -15.04 15.47
CA SER A 171 -8.77 -15.64 15.15
C SER A 171 -9.53 -14.86 14.07
N LEU A 172 -9.22 -13.57 13.91
CA LEU A 172 -9.81 -12.70 12.91
C LEU A 172 -9.27 -12.93 11.49
N PHE A 173 -8.12 -13.60 11.36
CA PHE A 173 -7.51 -13.90 10.07
C PHE A 173 -8.03 -15.24 9.52
N ARG A 174 -7.99 -15.38 8.21
CA ARG A 174 -8.34 -16.63 7.51
C ARG A 174 -7.52 -17.80 8.06
N THR A 175 -8.09 -18.99 8.05
CA THR A 175 -7.34 -20.19 8.44
C THR A 175 -6.27 -20.52 7.40
N CYS A 176 -6.62 -20.45 6.12
CA CYS A 176 -5.68 -20.62 5.01
C CYS A 176 -5.94 -19.59 3.91
N ARG A 177 -4.96 -19.40 3.00
CA ARG A 177 -4.99 -18.36 1.97
C ARG A 177 -6.04 -18.53 0.89
N ASN A 178 -6.50 -19.75 0.68
CA ASN A 178 -7.50 -20.06 -0.35
C ASN A 178 -8.93 -19.77 0.11
N GLU A 179 -9.12 -19.40 1.38
CA GLU A 179 -10.40 -19.01 1.93
C GLU A 179 -10.63 -17.50 1.82
N ASP A 180 -11.88 -17.09 1.66
CA ASP A 180 -12.26 -15.69 1.80
C ASP A 180 -12.38 -15.31 3.27
N TYR A 181 -12.22 -14.02 3.59
CA TYR A 181 -12.58 -13.51 4.90
C TYR A 181 -14.08 -13.65 5.12
N LYS A 182 -14.48 -13.98 6.32
CA LYS A 182 -15.89 -14.17 6.69
C LYS A 182 -16.77 -12.96 6.35
N TYR A 183 -16.22 -11.75 6.46
CA TYR A 183 -16.97 -10.50 6.34
C TYR A 183 -16.59 -9.65 5.14
N PHE A 184 -15.48 -9.96 4.46
CA PHE A 184 -14.93 -9.13 3.41
C PHE A 184 -14.44 -9.96 2.22
N THR A 185 -14.64 -9.43 1.02
CA THR A 185 -13.85 -9.83 -0.15
C THR A 185 -12.53 -9.03 -0.16
N LYS A 186 -11.53 -9.50 -0.90
CA LYS A 186 -10.24 -8.79 -1.07
C LYS A 186 -10.45 -7.33 -1.50
N ASP A 187 -11.42 -7.06 -2.38
CA ASP A 187 -11.69 -5.71 -2.87
C ASP A 187 -12.41 -4.80 -1.87
N THR A 188 -13.17 -5.34 -0.96
CA THR A 188 -13.96 -4.56 0.01
C THR A 188 -13.17 -4.22 1.26
N LEU A 189 -12.33 -5.11 1.75
CA LEU A 189 -11.55 -4.92 2.98
C LEU A 189 -10.64 -3.67 2.89
N GLY A 190 -9.88 -3.52 1.80
CA GLY A 190 -9.02 -2.35 1.61
C GLY A 190 -9.78 -1.03 1.50
N LYS A 191 -11.00 -1.05 0.96
CA LYS A 191 -11.87 0.12 0.92
C LYS A 191 -12.34 0.52 2.32
N GLU A 192 -12.74 -0.46 3.14
CA GLU A 192 -13.18 -0.20 4.52
C GLU A 192 -12.03 0.29 5.40
N VAL A 193 -10.83 -0.28 5.27
CA VAL A 193 -9.64 0.22 5.96
C VAL A 193 -9.39 1.71 5.64
N ASN A 194 -9.39 2.08 4.36
CA ASN A 194 -9.19 3.48 3.98
C ASN A 194 -10.34 4.40 4.41
N LYS A 195 -11.57 3.91 4.43
CA LYS A 195 -12.73 4.64 4.93
C LYS A 195 -12.64 4.88 6.44
N THR A 196 -12.19 3.88 7.19
CA THR A 196 -11.95 3.97 8.62
C THR A 196 -10.88 5.01 8.95
N ILE A 197 -9.73 4.99 8.25
CA ILE A 197 -8.68 5.99 8.41
C ILE A 197 -9.23 7.41 8.23
N LYS A 198 -10.03 7.64 7.19
CA LYS A 198 -10.63 8.96 6.90
C LYS A 198 -11.65 9.41 7.93
N LYS A 199 -12.29 8.49 8.65
CA LYS A 199 -13.19 8.81 9.76
C LYS A 199 -12.42 9.17 11.02
N ILE A 200 -11.34 8.45 11.32
CA ILE A 200 -10.47 8.70 12.46
C ILE A 200 -9.68 10.00 12.27
N ILE A 201 -9.18 10.22 11.07
CA ILE A 201 -8.38 11.39 10.67
C ILE A 201 -9.10 12.08 9.49
N PRO A 202 -10.05 12.99 9.74
CA PRO A 202 -10.76 13.69 8.67
C PRO A 202 -9.84 14.48 7.74
N GLU A 203 -8.74 15.01 8.27
CA GLU A 203 -7.69 15.72 7.53
C GLU A 203 -7.03 14.84 6.45
N ALA A 204 -7.13 13.51 6.59
CA ALA A 204 -6.62 12.57 5.59
C ALA A 204 -7.21 12.78 4.18
N LEU A 205 -8.36 13.44 4.08
CA LEU A 205 -8.96 13.78 2.78
C LEU A 205 -8.20 14.91 2.08
N GLU A 206 -7.76 15.90 2.83
CA GLU A 206 -7.04 17.09 2.33
C GLU A 206 -5.57 16.72 2.06
N ASP A 207 -4.96 15.98 2.97
CA ASP A 207 -3.56 15.56 2.91
C ASP A 207 -3.31 14.35 1.99
N ASN A 208 -4.35 13.83 1.30
CA ASN A 208 -4.27 12.62 0.46
C ASN A 208 -3.73 11.39 1.20
N LEU A 209 -3.98 11.29 2.52
CA LEU A 209 -3.56 10.17 3.33
C LEU A 209 -4.42 8.93 3.06
N THR A 210 -3.75 7.82 2.94
CA THR A 210 -4.35 6.50 2.74
C THR A 210 -3.60 5.47 3.57
N PHE A 211 -4.05 4.23 3.57
CA PHE A 211 -3.28 3.14 4.19
C PHE A 211 -1.83 3.09 3.69
N HIS A 212 -1.59 3.36 2.42
CA HIS A 212 -0.24 3.36 1.86
C HIS A 212 0.67 4.45 2.47
N SER A 213 0.09 5.50 3.02
CA SER A 213 0.82 6.56 3.73
C SER A 213 1.48 6.05 5.01
N PHE A 214 0.98 4.99 5.66
CA PHE A 214 1.67 4.35 6.78
C PHE A 214 3.04 3.83 6.38
N ARG A 215 3.15 3.23 5.19
CA ARG A 215 4.42 2.76 4.67
C ARG A 215 5.41 3.91 4.47
N HIS A 216 4.98 5.02 3.88
CA HIS A 216 5.83 6.21 3.72
C HIS A 216 6.24 6.78 5.06
N SER A 217 5.32 6.82 6.04
CA SER A 217 5.62 7.24 7.40
C SER A 217 6.60 6.31 8.10
N PHE A 218 6.47 4.99 7.91
CA PHE A 218 7.40 3.99 8.42
C PHE A 218 8.81 4.20 7.83
N GLU A 219 8.91 4.29 6.51
CA GLU A 219 10.17 4.52 5.79
C GLU A 219 10.84 5.83 6.24
N THR A 220 10.07 6.92 6.32
CA THR A 220 10.56 8.24 6.76
C THR A 220 11.02 8.22 8.20
N ARG A 221 10.32 7.54 9.10
CA ARG A 221 10.73 7.42 10.50
C ARG A 221 11.97 6.56 10.65
N ALA A 222 11.99 5.40 10.02
CA ALA A 222 13.13 4.48 10.07
C ALA A 222 14.41 5.11 9.50
N SER A 223 14.30 5.92 8.44
CA SER A 223 15.47 6.60 7.86
C SER A 223 16.09 7.69 8.72
N LYS A 224 15.40 8.15 9.77
CA LYS A 224 15.95 9.14 10.73
C LYS A 224 16.90 8.53 11.77
N TYR A 225 16.91 7.21 11.90
CA TYR A 225 17.79 6.52 12.83
C TYR A 225 19.09 6.16 12.13
N GLU A 226 20.21 6.74 12.56
CA GLU A 226 21.55 6.56 11.97
C GLU A 226 22.01 5.09 11.96
N ASN A 227 21.54 4.29 12.91
CA ASN A 227 21.90 2.87 13.05
C ASN A 227 21.07 1.95 12.14
N ILE A 228 20.07 2.47 11.43
CA ILE A 228 19.23 1.67 10.53
C ILE A 228 19.71 1.84 9.09
N ASN A 229 20.26 0.76 8.53
CA ASN A 229 20.65 0.78 7.13
C ASN A 229 19.38 0.79 6.25
N THR A 230 19.38 1.66 5.23
CA THR A 230 18.30 1.72 4.22
C THR A 230 17.99 0.36 3.59
N THR A 231 18.98 -0.52 3.48
CA THR A 231 18.78 -1.90 3.02
C THR A 231 17.82 -2.69 3.90
N HIS A 232 17.86 -2.50 5.23
CA HIS A 232 16.93 -3.16 6.15
C HIS A 232 15.52 -2.61 5.98
N ILE A 233 15.38 -1.29 5.76
CA ILE A 233 14.09 -0.67 5.46
C ILE A 233 13.52 -1.27 4.17
N ASP A 234 14.33 -1.37 3.11
CA ASP A 234 13.93 -1.96 1.84
C ASP A 234 13.54 -3.44 1.98
N GLN A 235 14.24 -4.21 2.82
CA GLN A 235 13.91 -5.60 3.12
C GLN A 235 12.54 -5.72 3.80
N ILE A 236 12.30 -4.93 4.87
CA ILE A 236 11.04 -4.96 5.62
C ILE A 236 9.88 -4.50 4.73
N THR A 237 10.09 -3.44 3.97
CA THR A 237 9.04 -2.87 3.13
C THR A 237 8.90 -3.59 1.77
N GLY A 238 9.85 -4.43 1.35
CA GLY A 238 9.80 -5.17 0.09
C GLY A 238 9.97 -4.25 -1.13
N HIS A 239 10.88 -3.28 -1.04
CA HIS A 239 11.36 -2.55 -2.20
C HIS A 239 12.35 -3.40 -2.98
N ALA A 240 12.25 -3.36 -4.32
CA ALA A 240 13.26 -4.00 -5.15
C ALA A 240 14.60 -3.25 -4.99
N PHE A 241 15.66 -4.00 -4.67
CA PHE A 241 16.98 -3.41 -4.60
C PHE A 241 17.36 -2.83 -5.97
N LYS A 242 17.79 -1.58 -5.99
CA LYS A 242 18.28 -0.92 -7.19
C LYS A 242 19.65 -1.49 -7.62
N ASP A 243 20.37 -2.08 -6.66
CA ASP A 243 21.72 -2.62 -6.89
C ASP A 243 21.68 -4.14 -7.07
N THR A 244 22.15 -4.59 -8.24
CA THR A 244 22.20 -6.02 -8.61
C THR A 244 23.16 -6.82 -7.69
N GLY A 245 24.24 -6.19 -7.19
CA GLY A 245 25.19 -6.80 -6.26
C GLY A 245 24.56 -7.16 -4.91
N ARG A 246 23.69 -6.31 -4.38
CA ARG A 246 22.93 -6.56 -3.15
C ARG A 246 21.93 -7.71 -3.29
N LYS A 247 21.30 -7.85 -4.46
CA LYS A 247 20.40 -9.01 -4.74
C LYS A 247 21.13 -10.35 -4.63
N ILE A 248 22.34 -10.42 -5.17
CA ILE A 248 23.15 -11.66 -5.17
C ILE A 248 23.58 -12.02 -3.75
N TYR A 249 23.97 -11.04 -2.93
CA TYR A 249 24.40 -11.24 -1.55
C TYR A 249 23.27 -11.79 -0.65
N LEU A 250 22.06 -11.23 -0.81
CA LEU A 250 20.89 -11.67 -0.03
C LEU A 250 20.36 -13.05 -0.48
N ALA A 251 20.47 -13.36 -1.77
CA ALA A 251 20.12 -14.71 -2.28
C ALA A 251 21.04 -15.79 -1.72
N LYS A 252 22.33 -15.50 -1.50
CA LYS A 252 23.28 -16.44 -0.89
C LYS A 252 22.99 -16.69 0.59
N ASN A 253 22.51 -15.70 1.34
CA ASN A 253 22.19 -15.85 2.76
C ASN A 253 20.87 -16.59 3.05
N LYS A 254 19.97 -16.74 2.05
CA LYS A 254 18.77 -17.58 2.18
C LYS A 254 19.06 -19.07 2.31
N ASN A 255 20.27 -19.53 1.95
CA ASN A 255 20.68 -20.94 2.01
C ASN A 255 21.49 -21.29 3.27
N LEU A 256 21.53 -20.42 4.26
CA LEU A 256 22.29 -20.59 5.50
C LEU A 256 21.41 -20.72 6.75
N GLY A 257 20.15 -21.13 6.59
CA GLY A 257 19.21 -21.42 7.67
C GLY A 257 18.70 -22.84 7.60
#